data_1ff2bf603c70cfe893853582564111e8
#
_entry.id   1ff2bf603c70cfe893853582564111e8
#
_cell.length_a   1.000
_cell.length_b   1.000
_cell.length_c   1.000
_cell.angle_alpha   90.00
_cell.angle_beta   90.00
_cell.angle_gamma   90.00
#
_symmetry.space_group_name_H-M   'P 1'
#
loop_
_entity.id
_entity.type
_entity.pdbx_description
1 polymer ?
#
loop_
_entity_poly.entity_id
_entity_poly.type
_entity_poly.pdbx_seq_one_letter_code
_entity_poly.pdbx_strand_id
1 'polypeptide(L)'
;NINDTPWWQYILQVLVVVAVAECSYRFIETPFRKGAFGRTVAEFRDGTTTPAGWVRAHIPVCATCCVVLVVALGGLVFVPDTSALSGEGAEILNKEAKNTAPTDQQAADDTDKDNDGFPDGSYDLLMIGDSVSLRAVDSFDGVFPHSHIDAEKGRQFDAGRATFEGYIQQNLAGKIVVFALGTNGLVTDAQVDAIMADAGEQRIVVFVNTRSPQPWVGSTNQAIANAATRYKNVRVIDWYGYSANRNDLFDGDGTHLSNAGVTEYLKLIHDAVKKDLPVHPEDHVNDPQPAAVKSAADALVSALAYKPHKLGTDK
;
A
#
# COMPACT_ATOMS: atom_id res chain seq x y z
N ASN A 1 7.73 4.08 -21.34
CA ASN A 1 7.31 2.80 -21.91
C ASN A 1 8.22 1.68 -21.41
N ILE A 2 7.81 0.99 -20.35
CA ILE A 2 8.54 -0.17 -19.77
C ILE A 2 8.56 -1.33 -20.79
N ASN A 3 7.77 -1.26 -21.85
CA ASN A 3 7.64 -2.32 -22.88
C ASN A 3 8.58 -2.16 -24.08
N ASP A 4 9.50 -1.20 -24.10
CA ASP A 4 10.39 -0.96 -25.23
C ASP A 4 11.83 -1.49 -25.02
N THR A 5 12.01 -2.41 -24.06
CA THR A 5 13.32 -3.06 -23.90
C THR A 5 13.54 -3.99 -25.09
N PRO A 6 14.53 -3.71 -25.98
CA PRO A 6 14.76 -4.55 -27.15
C PRO A 6 15.05 -5.99 -26.73
N TRP A 7 14.49 -6.97 -27.45
CA TRP A 7 14.62 -8.39 -27.14
C TRP A 7 16.07 -8.85 -26.96
N TRP A 8 17.05 -8.23 -27.64
CA TRP A 8 18.47 -8.54 -27.51
C TRP A 8 19.02 -8.19 -26.12
N GLN A 9 18.45 -7.22 -25.39
CA GLN A 9 18.87 -6.91 -24.03
C GLN A 9 18.52 -8.03 -23.06
N TYR A 10 17.40 -8.71 -23.23
CA TYR A 10 17.07 -9.89 -22.43
C TYR A 10 18.07 -11.02 -22.67
N ILE A 11 18.46 -11.24 -23.94
CA ILE A 11 19.52 -12.22 -24.27
C ILE A 11 20.84 -11.83 -23.63
N LEU A 12 21.23 -10.56 -23.72
CA LEU A 12 22.45 -10.06 -23.08
C LEU A 12 22.42 -10.25 -21.56
N GLN A 13 21.32 -9.94 -20.91
CA GLN A 13 21.15 -10.16 -19.46
C GLN A 13 21.31 -11.64 -19.09
N VAL A 14 20.66 -12.53 -19.82
CA VAL A 14 20.79 -13.98 -19.60
C VAL A 14 22.25 -14.43 -19.78
N LEU A 15 22.92 -13.97 -20.84
CA LEU A 15 24.33 -14.31 -21.08
C LEU A 15 25.25 -13.82 -19.96
N VAL A 16 25.03 -12.59 -19.45
CA VAL A 16 25.78 -12.04 -18.31
C VAL A 16 25.54 -12.88 -17.05
N VAL A 17 24.28 -13.22 -16.75
CA VAL A 17 23.94 -14.04 -15.58
C VAL A 17 24.61 -15.42 -15.67
N VAL A 18 24.53 -16.08 -16.84
CA VAL A 18 25.18 -17.38 -17.05
C VAL A 18 26.69 -17.28 -16.93
N ALA A 19 27.31 -16.24 -17.50
CA ALA A 19 28.76 -16.03 -17.39
C ALA A 19 29.20 -15.81 -15.93
N VAL A 20 28.46 -15.00 -15.16
CA VAL A 20 28.73 -14.76 -13.74
C VAL A 20 28.55 -16.05 -12.93
N ALA A 21 27.48 -16.81 -13.19
CA ALA A 21 27.21 -18.07 -12.53
C ALA A 21 28.34 -19.11 -12.79
N GLU A 22 28.78 -19.24 -14.05
CA GLU A 22 29.87 -20.16 -14.43
C GLU A 22 31.20 -19.74 -13.78
N CYS A 23 31.51 -18.45 -13.79
CA CYS A 23 32.71 -17.92 -13.10
C CYS A 23 32.63 -18.20 -11.60
N SER A 24 31.53 -17.95 -10.95
CA SER A 24 31.32 -18.23 -9.52
C SER A 24 31.47 -19.72 -9.22
N TYR A 25 30.82 -20.58 -9.99
CA TYR A 25 30.93 -22.03 -9.85
C TYR A 25 32.35 -22.54 -10.01
N ARG A 26 33.05 -22.07 -11.03
CA ARG A 26 34.38 -22.56 -11.37
C ARG A 26 35.47 -22.04 -10.44
N PHE A 27 35.42 -20.76 -10.06
CA PHE A 27 36.53 -20.10 -9.34
C PHE A 27 36.25 -19.94 -7.84
N ILE A 28 35.02 -20.06 -7.39
CA ILE A 28 34.66 -19.92 -5.98
C ILE A 28 34.14 -21.25 -5.43
N GLU A 29 32.99 -21.73 -5.95
CA GLU A 29 32.33 -22.88 -5.37
C GLU A 29 33.15 -24.18 -5.50
N THR A 30 33.67 -24.48 -6.67
CA THR A 30 34.41 -25.72 -6.90
C THR A 30 35.71 -25.81 -6.07
N PRO A 31 36.56 -24.77 -5.97
CA PRO A 31 37.70 -24.78 -5.06
C PRO A 31 37.31 -24.91 -3.60
N PHE A 32 36.25 -24.23 -3.19
CA PHE A 32 35.75 -24.28 -1.82
C PHE A 32 35.30 -25.69 -1.43
N ARG A 33 34.51 -26.34 -2.28
CA ARG A 33 34.06 -27.73 -2.10
C ARG A 33 35.22 -28.74 -2.10
N LYS A 34 36.30 -28.45 -2.79
CA LYS A 34 37.54 -29.26 -2.79
C LYS A 34 38.48 -28.96 -1.61
N GLY A 35 38.00 -28.23 -0.61
CA GLY A 35 38.75 -27.92 0.61
C GLY A 35 39.90 -26.92 0.44
N ALA A 36 39.88 -26.11 -0.61
CA ALA A 36 40.90 -25.09 -0.84
C ALA A 36 41.02 -24.12 0.35
N PHE A 37 39.92 -23.71 0.93
CA PHE A 37 39.92 -22.80 2.08
C PHE A 37 40.69 -23.38 3.28
N GLY A 38 40.41 -24.63 3.65
CA GLY A 38 41.10 -25.28 4.75
C GLY A 38 42.60 -25.40 4.51
N ARG A 39 43.03 -25.70 3.27
CA ARG A 39 44.45 -25.75 2.88
C ARG A 39 45.10 -24.39 2.97
N THR A 40 44.47 -23.36 2.45
CA THR A 40 44.96 -21.98 2.50
C THR A 40 45.14 -21.50 3.94
N VAL A 41 44.18 -21.78 4.83
CA VAL A 41 44.30 -21.44 6.25
C VAL A 41 45.46 -22.17 6.91
N ALA A 42 45.66 -23.46 6.60
CA ALA A 42 46.81 -24.23 7.10
C ALA A 42 48.13 -23.66 6.63
N GLU A 43 48.28 -23.33 5.34
CA GLU A 43 49.48 -22.73 4.75
C GLU A 43 49.86 -21.38 5.39
N PHE A 44 48.84 -20.53 5.71
CA PHE A 44 49.09 -19.28 6.44
C PHE A 44 49.49 -19.52 7.88
N ARG A 45 48.87 -20.49 8.55
CA ARG A 45 49.17 -20.82 9.94
C ARG A 45 50.57 -21.41 10.09
N ASP A 46 50.97 -22.22 9.13
CA ASP A 46 52.29 -22.90 9.15
C ASP A 46 53.41 -22.04 8.54
N GLY A 47 53.11 -20.79 8.11
CA GLY A 47 54.05 -19.81 7.58
C GLY A 47 54.67 -20.20 6.21
N THR A 48 54.08 -21.19 5.54
CA THR A 48 54.59 -21.66 4.22
C THR A 48 54.20 -20.71 3.09
N THR A 49 53.20 -19.87 3.28
CA THR A 49 52.73 -18.90 2.28
C THR A 49 52.46 -17.54 2.93
N THR A 50 52.94 -16.48 2.28
CA THR A 50 52.60 -15.10 2.67
C THR A 50 51.34 -14.64 1.95
N PRO A 51 50.55 -13.66 2.50
CA PRO A 51 49.37 -13.11 1.82
C PRO A 51 49.70 -12.60 0.40
N ALA A 52 50.80 -11.92 0.21
CA ALA A 52 51.23 -11.42 -1.10
C ALA A 52 51.61 -12.56 -2.07
N GLY A 53 52.25 -13.62 -1.56
CA GLY A 53 52.59 -14.82 -2.34
C GLY A 53 51.34 -15.58 -2.78
N TRP A 54 50.37 -15.72 -1.88
CA TRP A 54 49.10 -16.36 -2.18
C TRP A 54 48.31 -15.60 -3.26
N VAL A 55 48.17 -14.28 -3.14
CA VAL A 55 47.50 -13.44 -4.14
C VAL A 55 48.15 -13.58 -5.52
N ARG A 56 49.50 -13.58 -5.59
CA ARG A 56 50.23 -13.79 -6.85
C ARG A 56 49.95 -15.16 -7.48
N ALA A 57 49.84 -16.21 -6.66
CA ALA A 57 49.57 -17.57 -7.15
C ALA A 57 48.11 -17.74 -7.60
N HIS A 58 47.17 -16.89 -7.08
CA HIS A 58 45.73 -16.99 -7.32
C HIS A 58 45.13 -15.73 -7.99
N ILE A 59 45.92 -15.02 -8.80
CA ILE A 59 45.49 -13.80 -9.50
C ILE A 59 44.13 -13.95 -10.20
N PRO A 60 43.86 -15.05 -10.94
CA PRO A 60 42.53 -15.18 -11.58
C PRO A 60 41.34 -15.21 -10.60
N VAL A 61 41.53 -15.88 -9.45
CA VAL A 61 40.49 -15.95 -8.42
C VAL A 61 40.27 -14.58 -7.78
N CYS A 62 41.36 -13.91 -7.41
CA CYS A 62 41.28 -12.56 -6.82
C CYS A 62 40.66 -11.56 -7.79
N ALA A 63 41.02 -11.60 -9.07
CA ALA A 63 40.45 -10.73 -10.10
C ALA A 63 38.92 -10.99 -10.27
N THR A 64 38.53 -12.26 -10.29
CA THR A 64 37.11 -12.62 -10.39
C THR A 64 36.32 -12.12 -9.19
N CYS A 65 36.84 -12.31 -7.97
CA CYS A 65 36.18 -11.81 -6.75
C CYS A 65 36.09 -10.28 -6.77
N CYS A 66 37.13 -9.56 -7.20
CA CYS A 66 37.12 -8.11 -7.33
C CYS A 66 36.07 -7.65 -8.36
N VAL A 67 35.97 -8.29 -9.52
CA VAL A 67 34.98 -7.96 -10.55
C VAL A 67 33.56 -8.19 -10.02
N VAL A 68 33.29 -9.33 -9.39
CA VAL A 68 31.97 -9.64 -8.80
C VAL A 68 31.61 -8.59 -7.74
N LEU A 69 32.58 -8.22 -6.89
CA LEU A 69 32.34 -7.22 -5.83
C LEU A 69 32.09 -5.82 -6.42
N VAL A 70 32.84 -5.42 -7.45
CA VAL A 70 32.62 -4.14 -8.15
C VAL A 70 31.27 -4.11 -8.85
N VAL A 71 30.86 -5.21 -9.49
CA VAL A 71 29.54 -5.32 -10.14
C VAL A 71 28.42 -5.28 -9.10
N ALA A 72 28.57 -5.99 -7.97
CA ALA A 72 27.58 -5.99 -6.90
C ALA A 72 27.47 -4.62 -6.23
N LEU A 73 28.58 -3.97 -5.90
CA LEU A 73 28.59 -2.63 -5.32
C LEU A 73 28.14 -1.58 -6.33
N GLY A 74 28.57 -1.70 -7.59
CA GLY A 74 28.14 -0.83 -8.67
C GLY A 74 26.64 -0.97 -8.91
N GLY A 75 26.09 -2.19 -8.86
CA GLY A 75 24.64 -2.43 -8.94
C GLY A 75 23.86 -1.79 -7.79
N LEU A 76 24.44 -1.74 -6.59
CA LEU A 76 23.84 -1.05 -5.45
C LEU A 76 23.88 0.49 -5.57
N VAL A 77 24.95 1.03 -6.19
CA VAL A 77 25.12 2.49 -6.36
C VAL A 77 24.45 3.00 -7.63
N PHE A 78 24.40 2.19 -8.67
CA PHE A 78 23.75 2.48 -9.96
C PHE A 78 22.41 1.76 -10.15
N VAL A 79 21.70 1.41 -9.06
CA VAL A 79 20.27 1.13 -9.20
C VAL A 79 19.69 2.42 -9.78
N PRO A 80 19.19 2.43 -11.03
CA PRO A 80 18.52 3.61 -11.55
C PRO A 80 17.43 3.92 -10.53
N ASP A 81 17.44 5.15 -10.04
CA ASP A 81 16.35 5.62 -9.23
C ASP A 81 15.11 5.56 -10.11
N THR A 82 14.34 4.46 -9.97
CA THR A 82 13.12 4.24 -10.76
C THR A 82 12.08 5.31 -10.46
N SER A 83 12.26 6.05 -9.36
CA SER A 83 11.48 7.24 -9.05
C SER A 83 11.80 8.41 -10.00
N ALA A 84 12.96 8.43 -10.62
CA ALA A 84 13.32 9.46 -11.62
C ALA A 84 12.73 9.18 -13.02
N LEU A 85 12.15 7.99 -13.26
CA LEU A 85 11.60 7.61 -14.56
C LEU A 85 10.17 8.12 -14.80
N SER A 86 9.47 8.57 -13.76
CA SER A 86 8.23 9.34 -13.90
C SER A 86 8.11 10.30 -12.72
N GLY A 87 7.58 11.50 -12.95
CA GLY A 87 7.24 12.46 -11.89
C GLY A 87 6.33 11.86 -10.80
N GLU A 88 5.61 10.80 -11.15
CA GLU A 88 4.73 10.01 -10.30
C GLU A 88 5.50 9.24 -9.21
N GLY A 89 6.67 8.67 -9.52
CA GLY A 89 7.49 7.96 -8.53
C GLY A 89 7.98 8.88 -7.40
N ALA A 90 8.37 10.10 -7.72
CA ALA A 90 8.79 11.09 -6.72
C ALA A 90 7.60 11.55 -5.85
N GLU A 91 6.41 11.68 -6.43
CA GLU A 91 5.19 12.03 -5.70
C GLU A 91 4.78 10.92 -4.72
N ILE A 92 4.84 9.65 -5.15
CA ILE A 92 4.56 8.49 -4.30
C ILE A 92 5.54 8.42 -3.12
N LEU A 93 6.85 8.60 -3.38
CA LEU A 93 7.86 8.60 -2.32
C LEU A 93 7.66 9.77 -1.32
N ASN A 94 7.24 10.94 -1.79
CA ASN A 94 6.93 12.06 -0.91
C ASN A 94 5.68 11.79 -0.07
N LYS A 95 4.71 11.04 -0.59
CA LYS A 95 3.53 10.60 0.17
C LYS A 95 3.88 9.55 1.22
N GLU A 96 4.75 8.59 0.90
CA GLU A 96 5.28 7.64 1.91
C GLU A 96 5.91 8.36 3.09
N ALA A 97 6.73 9.39 2.81
CA ALA A 97 7.37 10.16 3.88
C ALA A 97 6.38 10.93 4.77
N LYS A 98 5.21 11.29 4.24
CA LYS A 98 4.13 11.93 5.01
C LYS A 98 3.26 10.95 5.78
N ASN A 99 3.23 9.69 5.35
CA ASN A 99 2.29 8.69 5.84
C ASN A 99 2.95 7.60 6.71
N THR A 100 4.19 7.84 7.15
CA THR A 100 4.76 7.06 8.24
C THR A 100 3.90 7.28 9.49
N ALA A 101 3.48 6.19 10.12
CA ALA A 101 2.71 6.24 11.36
C ALA A 101 3.31 7.30 12.27
N PRO A 102 2.52 8.20 12.84
CA PRO A 102 3.04 9.21 13.74
C PRO A 102 3.76 8.51 14.88
N THR A 103 5.08 8.56 14.86
CA THR A 103 5.94 8.00 15.93
C THR A 103 5.65 8.66 17.29
N ASP A 104 4.91 9.75 17.26
CA ASP A 104 4.58 10.60 18.41
C ASP A 104 3.07 10.64 18.74
N GLN A 105 2.21 9.85 18.11
CA GLN A 105 0.85 9.70 18.60
C GLN A 105 0.89 8.88 19.89
N GLN A 106 0.56 9.56 20.97
CA GLN A 106 0.34 8.95 22.26
C GLN A 106 -0.77 7.90 22.08
N ALA A 107 -0.52 6.67 22.55
CA ALA A 107 -1.55 5.63 22.56
C ALA A 107 -2.87 6.20 23.10
N ALA A 108 -3.98 5.85 22.45
CA ALA A 108 -5.29 6.28 22.92
C ALA A 108 -5.52 5.79 24.36
N ASP A 109 -6.25 6.57 25.14
CA ASP A 109 -6.66 6.17 26.49
C ASP A 109 -7.55 4.92 26.38
N ASP A 110 -7.42 3.98 27.32
CA ASP A 110 -8.24 2.75 27.36
C ASP A 110 -9.67 3.03 27.91
N THR A 111 -10.09 4.30 27.89
CA THR A 111 -11.47 4.69 28.22
C THR A 111 -12.38 4.58 27.00
N ASP A 112 -13.61 4.15 27.22
CA ASP A 112 -14.69 4.04 26.22
C ASP A 112 -15.89 4.85 26.76
N LYS A 113 -15.86 6.18 26.57
CA LYS A 113 -16.87 7.11 27.11
C LYS A 113 -18.16 7.12 26.31
N ASP A 114 -18.07 6.88 25.01
CA ASP A 114 -19.22 6.83 24.10
C ASP A 114 -19.85 5.42 24.06
N ASN A 115 -19.19 4.44 24.69
CA ASN A 115 -19.63 3.05 24.83
C ASN A 115 -19.87 2.36 23.48
N ASP A 116 -19.02 2.64 22.51
CA ASP A 116 -19.05 2.02 21.18
C ASP A 116 -18.25 0.69 21.12
N GLY A 117 -17.56 0.37 22.22
CA GLY A 117 -16.75 -0.85 22.39
C GLY A 117 -15.29 -0.68 21.98
N PHE A 118 -14.83 0.55 21.71
CA PHE A 118 -13.46 0.86 21.34
C PHE A 118 -12.91 2.00 22.21
N PRO A 119 -11.58 2.08 22.40
CA PRO A 119 -10.98 3.15 23.19
C PRO A 119 -11.22 4.54 22.60
N ASP A 120 -11.50 5.52 23.47
CA ASP A 120 -11.57 6.94 23.09
C ASP A 120 -10.29 7.36 22.35
N GLY A 121 -10.44 8.03 21.20
CA GLY A 121 -9.31 8.45 20.37
C GLY A 121 -8.80 7.39 19.40
N SER A 122 -9.45 6.20 19.34
CA SER A 122 -9.25 5.29 18.20
C SER A 122 -9.79 5.92 16.92
N TYR A 123 -9.23 5.52 15.78
CA TYR A 123 -9.72 6.00 14.48
C TYR A 123 -11.08 5.39 14.14
N ASP A 124 -12.01 6.19 13.64
CA ASP A 124 -13.31 5.71 13.15
C ASP A 124 -13.14 4.66 12.05
N LEU A 125 -12.18 4.91 11.17
CA LEU A 125 -11.75 4.00 10.12
C LEU A 125 -10.23 4.02 10.03
N LEU A 126 -9.62 2.85 10.09
CA LEU A 126 -8.21 2.64 9.78
C LEU A 126 -8.08 1.96 8.43
N MET A 127 -7.42 2.60 7.46
CA MET A 127 -7.13 2.00 6.17
C MET A 127 -5.66 1.62 6.07
N ILE A 128 -5.39 0.34 5.77
CA ILE A 128 -4.04 -0.19 5.58
C ILE A 128 -3.90 -0.59 4.11
N GLY A 129 -2.95 0.04 3.44
CA GLY A 129 -2.79 -0.11 2.01
C GLY A 129 -1.35 -0.22 1.51
N ASP A 130 -1.23 -0.42 0.22
CA ASP A 130 0.02 -0.42 -0.52
C ASP A 130 0.18 0.84 -1.39
N SER A 131 1.02 0.81 -2.43
CA SER A 131 1.28 1.95 -3.32
C SER A 131 0.03 2.44 -4.06
N VAL A 132 -0.98 1.61 -4.26
CA VAL A 132 -2.25 2.03 -4.87
C VAL A 132 -2.96 3.01 -3.94
N SER A 133 -2.99 2.70 -2.65
CA SER A 133 -3.63 3.53 -1.61
C SER A 133 -2.87 4.81 -1.32
N LEU A 134 -1.54 4.85 -1.53
CA LEU A 134 -0.73 6.07 -1.39
C LEU A 134 -1.27 7.22 -2.25
N ARG A 135 -1.86 6.92 -3.42
CA ARG A 135 -2.47 7.94 -4.30
C ARG A 135 -3.68 8.62 -3.65
N ALA A 136 -4.33 7.96 -2.69
CA ALA A 136 -5.52 8.48 -2.03
C ALA A 136 -5.25 9.30 -0.77
N VAL A 137 -4.02 9.31 -0.25
CA VAL A 137 -3.65 9.94 1.04
C VAL A 137 -4.08 11.40 1.12
N ASP A 138 -3.79 12.22 0.10
CA ASP A 138 -4.10 13.65 0.13
C ASP A 138 -5.61 13.97 0.11
N SER A 139 -6.42 13.02 -0.34
CA SER A 139 -7.88 13.16 -0.44
C SER A 139 -8.64 12.44 0.67
N PHE A 140 -7.92 11.63 1.47
CA PHE A 140 -8.53 10.71 2.43
C PHE A 140 -9.26 11.45 3.55
N ASP A 141 -8.62 12.41 4.21
CA ASP A 141 -9.19 13.17 5.32
C ASP A 141 -10.45 13.95 4.93
N GLY A 142 -10.53 14.39 3.67
CA GLY A 142 -11.73 15.06 3.14
C GLY A 142 -12.93 14.15 2.97
N VAL A 143 -12.73 12.83 2.95
CA VAL A 143 -13.80 11.82 2.82
C VAL A 143 -14.07 11.13 4.17
N PHE A 144 -13.04 10.95 4.96
CA PHE A 144 -13.05 10.23 6.24
C PHE A 144 -12.39 11.08 7.36
N PRO A 145 -13.06 12.13 7.84
CA PRO A 145 -12.61 12.84 9.02
C PRO A 145 -12.51 11.85 10.20
N HIS A 146 -11.64 12.10 11.16
CA HIS A 146 -11.39 11.24 12.35
C HIS A 146 -10.87 9.83 12.02
N SER A 147 -10.36 9.63 10.81
CA SER A 147 -9.87 8.34 10.31
C SER A 147 -8.41 8.42 9.92
N HIS A 148 -7.78 7.29 9.67
CA HIS A 148 -6.37 7.26 9.29
C HIS A 148 -6.12 6.30 8.12
N ILE A 149 -5.23 6.70 7.21
CA ILE A 149 -4.73 5.86 6.14
C ILE A 149 -3.23 5.63 6.33
N ASP A 150 -2.84 4.38 6.53
CA ASP A 150 -1.46 3.94 6.56
C ASP A 150 -1.16 3.13 5.31
N ALA A 151 -0.48 3.74 4.36
CA ALA A 151 -0.14 3.13 3.08
C ALA A 151 1.37 3.22 2.81
N GLU A 152 1.94 2.15 2.26
CA GLU A 152 3.37 2.02 2.02
C GLU A 152 3.64 1.36 0.67
N LYS A 153 4.62 1.86 -0.06
CA LYS A 153 5.04 1.28 -1.34
C LYS A 153 5.54 -0.15 -1.17
N GLY A 154 5.00 -1.05 -1.97
CA GLY A 154 5.46 -2.45 -1.97
C GLY A 154 4.98 -3.27 -0.77
N ARG A 155 4.12 -2.71 0.10
CA ARG A 155 3.61 -3.44 1.27
C ARG A 155 2.93 -4.73 0.86
N GLN A 156 3.37 -5.82 1.45
CA GLN A 156 2.77 -7.13 1.31
C GLN A 156 1.71 -7.37 2.40
N PHE A 157 0.88 -8.37 2.20
CA PHE A 157 -0.28 -8.63 3.06
C PHE A 157 0.10 -8.89 4.53
N ASP A 158 1.16 -9.68 4.77
CA ASP A 158 1.62 -9.97 6.14
C ASP A 158 2.22 -8.75 6.83
N ALA A 159 2.90 -7.86 6.08
CA ALA A 159 3.38 -6.59 6.61
C ALA A 159 2.21 -5.67 6.98
N GLY A 160 1.13 -5.65 6.16
CA GLY A 160 -0.10 -4.93 6.50
C GLY A 160 -0.78 -5.48 7.75
N ARG A 161 -0.78 -6.80 7.95
CA ARG A 161 -1.26 -7.42 9.19
C ARG A 161 -0.44 -6.95 10.40
N ALA A 162 0.90 -6.98 10.31
CA ALA A 162 1.77 -6.51 11.38
C ALA A 162 1.55 -5.02 11.73
N THR A 163 1.31 -4.19 10.70
CA THR A 163 0.89 -2.78 10.88
C THR A 163 -0.41 -2.69 11.67
N PHE A 164 -1.41 -3.50 11.32
CA PHE A 164 -2.69 -3.54 12.03
C PHE A 164 -2.54 -3.96 13.49
N GLU A 165 -1.76 -5.00 13.78
CA GLU A 165 -1.43 -5.43 15.15
C GLU A 165 -0.81 -4.27 15.95
N GLY A 166 0.05 -3.46 15.33
CA GLY A 166 0.63 -2.28 15.96
C GLY A 166 -0.41 -1.23 16.35
N TYR A 167 -1.41 -0.97 15.50
CA TYR A 167 -2.53 -0.06 15.80
C TYR A 167 -3.43 -0.61 16.90
N ILE A 168 -3.70 -1.92 16.93
CA ILE A 168 -4.43 -2.56 18.03
C ILE A 168 -3.70 -2.37 19.36
N GLN A 169 -2.39 -2.62 19.40
CA GLN A 169 -1.57 -2.49 20.61
C GLN A 169 -1.51 -1.06 21.15
N GLN A 170 -1.70 -0.06 20.29
CA GLN A 170 -1.75 1.36 20.65
C GLN A 170 -3.17 1.86 20.93
N ASN A 171 -4.17 0.99 20.92
CA ASN A 171 -5.59 1.36 21.07
C ASN A 171 -6.11 2.33 19.98
N LEU A 172 -5.46 2.37 18.82
CA LEU A 172 -5.80 3.28 17.72
C LEU A 172 -6.67 2.64 16.63
N ALA A 173 -6.78 1.30 16.61
CA ALA A 173 -7.64 0.58 15.68
C ALA A 173 -9.08 0.51 16.22
N GLY A 174 -9.96 1.35 15.71
CA GLY A 174 -11.36 1.36 16.10
C GLY A 174 -12.22 0.33 15.36
N LYS A 175 -13.47 0.69 15.12
CA LYS A 175 -14.51 -0.23 14.66
C LYS A 175 -14.35 -0.71 13.21
N ILE A 176 -13.85 0.16 12.32
CA ILE A 176 -13.77 -0.14 10.88
C ILE A 176 -12.31 -0.23 10.46
N VAL A 177 -11.93 -1.34 9.84
CA VAL A 177 -10.59 -1.52 9.28
C VAL A 177 -10.70 -1.92 7.82
N VAL A 178 -9.98 -1.19 6.95
CA VAL A 178 -9.93 -1.43 5.51
C VAL A 178 -8.56 -1.97 5.13
N PHE A 179 -8.51 -3.14 4.50
CA PHE A 179 -7.31 -3.70 3.92
C PHE A 179 -7.36 -3.57 2.40
N ALA A 180 -6.49 -2.76 1.85
CA ALA A 180 -6.35 -2.49 0.43
C ALA A 180 -4.96 -2.97 -0.05
N LEU A 181 -4.79 -4.28 -0.05
CA LEU A 181 -3.53 -4.98 -0.28
C LEU A 181 -3.72 -6.15 -1.27
N GLY A 182 -2.61 -6.62 -1.85
CA GLY A 182 -2.61 -7.76 -2.76
C GLY A 182 -1.94 -7.47 -4.11
N THR A 183 -1.60 -6.22 -4.36
CA THR A 183 -0.87 -5.83 -5.58
C THR A 183 0.56 -6.37 -5.57
N ASN A 184 1.18 -6.49 -4.39
CA ASN A 184 2.60 -6.82 -4.23
C ASN A 184 2.87 -8.29 -3.84
N GLY A 185 1.89 -9.18 -3.93
CA GLY A 185 2.06 -10.60 -3.64
C GLY A 185 0.76 -11.37 -3.60
N LEU A 186 0.89 -12.69 -3.69
CA LEU A 186 -0.23 -13.61 -3.52
C LEU A 186 -0.80 -13.48 -2.10
N VAL A 187 -2.12 -13.38 -2.00
CA VAL A 187 -2.87 -13.48 -0.75
C VAL A 187 -3.54 -14.85 -0.68
N THR A 188 -3.46 -15.48 0.48
CA THR A 188 -4.04 -16.80 0.76
C THR A 188 -5.19 -16.69 1.75
N ASP A 189 -6.09 -17.69 1.77
CA ASP A 189 -7.15 -17.79 2.78
C ASP A 189 -6.58 -17.78 4.21
N ALA A 190 -5.44 -18.43 4.45
CA ALA A 190 -4.81 -18.46 5.78
C ALA A 190 -4.33 -17.07 6.25
N GLN A 191 -3.83 -16.23 5.35
CA GLN A 191 -3.43 -14.87 5.68
C GLN A 191 -4.66 -13.99 5.99
N VAL A 192 -5.75 -14.16 5.24
CA VAL A 192 -7.02 -13.52 5.54
C VAL A 192 -7.56 -13.96 6.89
N ASP A 193 -7.55 -15.25 7.18
CA ASP A 193 -8.00 -15.80 8.45
C ASP A 193 -7.19 -15.27 9.65
N ALA A 194 -5.88 -15.03 9.45
CA ALA A 194 -5.03 -14.44 10.48
C ALA A 194 -5.44 -12.98 10.78
N ILE A 195 -5.72 -12.16 9.77
CA ILE A 195 -6.26 -10.81 9.98
C ILE A 195 -7.60 -10.86 10.72
N MET A 196 -8.48 -11.78 10.33
CA MET A 196 -9.78 -11.91 10.97
C MET A 196 -9.70 -12.33 12.44
N ALA A 197 -8.71 -13.17 12.79
CA ALA A 197 -8.42 -13.52 14.16
C ALA A 197 -7.98 -12.30 14.99
N ASP A 198 -7.14 -11.42 14.43
CA ASP A 198 -6.69 -10.19 15.10
C ASP A 198 -7.81 -9.15 15.21
N ALA A 199 -8.68 -9.05 14.20
CA ALA A 199 -9.78 -8.11 14.18
C ALA A 199 -10.87 -8.44 15.21
N GLY A 200 -11.09 -9.74 15.46
CA GLY A 200 -12.21 -10.19 16.28
C GLY A 200 -13.57 -10.03 15.60
N GLU A 201 -14.65 -10.28 16.32
CA GLU A 201 -16.02 -10.20 15.78
C GLU A 201 -16.61 -8.77 15.86
N GLN A 202 -16.07 -7.91 16.70
CA GLN A 202 -16.56 -6.57 16.95
C GLN A 202 -16.17 -5.56 15.86
N ARG A 203 -15.07 -5.80 15.13
CA ARG A 203 -14.64 -4.92 14.04
C ARG A 203 -15.30 -5.31 12.72
N ILE A 204 -15.59 -4.31 11.92
CA ILE A 204 -15.97 -4.48 10.51
C ILE A 204 -14.68 -4.48 9.70
N VAL A 205 -14.39 -5.57 9.01
CA VAL A 205 -13.23 -5.68 8.14
C VAL A 205 -13.66 -5.54 6.68
N VAL A 206 -13.08 -4.58 5.99
CA VAL A 206 -13.35 -4.33 4.58
C VAL A 206 -12.10 -4.70 3.79
N PHE A 207 -12.23 -5.64 2.88
CA PHE A 207 -11.17 -5.94 1.91
C PHE A 207 -11.50 -5.27 0.58
N VAL A 208 -10.54 -4.54 0.03
CA VAL A 208 -10.60 -4.05 -1.34
C VAL A 208 -9.78 -5.00 -2.20
N ASN A 209 -10.42 -5.65 -3.17
CA ASN A 209 -9.69 -6.53 -4.07
C ASN A 209 -8.80 -5.72 -5.03
N THR A 210 -7.80 -6.36 -5.60
CA THR A 210 -6.75 -5.67 -6.34
C THR A 210 -6.90 -5.81 -7.85
N ARG A 211 -6.48 -4.78 -8.60
CA ARG A 211 -6.28 -4.81 -10.04
C ARG A 211 -4.83 -4.48 -10.37
N SER A 212 -4.16 -5.43 -11.01
CA SER A 212 -2.83 -5.23 -11.59
C SER A 212 -2.58 -6.31 -12.65
N PRO A 213 -1.56 -6.17 -13.50
CA PRO A 213 -1.21 -7.20 -14.50
C PRO A 213 -0.49 -8.41 -13.89
N GLN A 214 -0.40 -8.50 -12.59
CA GLN A 214 0.35 -9.56 -11.92
C GLN A 214 -0.37 -10.92 -11.98
N PRO A 215 0.37 -12.03 -12.13
CA PRO A 215 -0.22 -13.36 -12.34
C PRO A 215 -0.99 -13.90 -11.13
N TRP A 216 -0.74 -13.38 -9.93
CA TRP A 216 -1.41 -13.83 -8.70
C TRP A 216 -2.75 -13.13 -8.43
N VAL A 217 -3.12 -12.07 -9.16
CA VAL A 217 -4.32 -11.26 -8.91
C VAL A 217 -5.59 -12.11 -8.84
N GLY A 218 -5.76 -13.06 -9.76
CA GLY A 218 -6.93 -13.94 -9.75
C GLY A 218 -7.06 -14.76 -8.47
N SER A 219 -5.98 -15.37 -8.02
CA SER A 219 -5.96 -16.18 -6.78
C SER A 219 -6.12 -15.30 -5.54
N THR A 220 -5.47 -14.13 -5.52
CA THR A 220 -5.60 -13.14 -4.45
C THR A 220 -7.04 -12.67 -4.30
N ASN A 221 -7.68 -12.26 -5.40
CA ASN A 221 -9.06 -11.78 -5.37
C ASN A 221 -10.05 -12.89 -4.98
N GLN A 222 -9.75 -14.15 -5.34
CA GLN A 222 -10.55 -15.29 -4.89
C GLN A 222 -10.45 -15.50 -3.38
N ALA A 223 -9.26 -15.43 -2.79
CA ALA A 223 -9.07 -15.56 -1.34
C ALA A 223 -9.79 -14.43 -0.59
N ILE A 224 -9.73 -13.19 -1.09
CA ILE A 224 -10.46 -12.05 -0.57
C ILE A 224 -11.97 -12.28 -0.67
N ALA A 225 -12.48 -12.73 -1.81
CA ALA A 225 -13.92 -13.01 -1.99
C ALA A 225 -14.41 -14.12 -1.06
N ASN A 226 -13.61 -15.17 -0.84
CA ASN A 226 -13.92 -16.26 0.08
C ASN A 226 -14.14 -15.75 1.51
N ALA A 227 -13.46 -14.68 1.94
CA ALA A 227 -13.62 -14.13 3.28
C ALA A 227 -15.07 -13.73 3.57
N ALA A 228 -15.77 -13.12 2.62
CA ALA A 228 -17.17 -12.72 2.79
C ALA A 228 -18.14 -13.90 2.99
N THR A 229 -17.74 -15.11 2.60
CA THR A 229 -18.54 -16.32 2.82
C THR A 229 -18.26 -16.98 4.17
N ARG A 230 -17.08 -16.72 4.75
CA ARG A 230 -16.64 -17.30 6.03
C ARG A 230 -16.93 -16.42 7.23
N TYR A 231 -16.90 -15.08 7.04
CA TYR A 231 -17.01 -14.13 8.15
C TYR A 231 -18.16 -13.16 7.94
N LYS A 232 -19.01 -13.00 8.97
CA LYS A 232 -20.19 -12.13 8.91
C LYS A 232 -19.85 -10.62 8.98
N ASN A 233 -18.72 -10.30 9.59
CA ASN A 233 -18.20 -8.96 9.78
C ASN A 233 -17.24 -8.53 8.66
N VAL A 234 -17.18 -9.28 7.56
CA VAL A 234 -16.37 -8.95 6.38
C VAL A 234 -17.25 -8.32 5.29
N ARG A 235 -16.71 -7.28 4.67
CA ARG A 235 -17.20 -6.71 3.40
C ARG A 235 -16.09 -6.78 2.36
N VAL A 236 -16.47 -7.01 1.12
CA VAL A 236 -15.52 -7.00 -0.01
C VAL A 236 -15.95 -5.94 -1.01
N ILE A 237 -15.03 -5.06 -1.34
CA ILE A 237 -15.20 -4.07 -2.42
C ILE A 237 -14.55 -4.66 -3.66
N ASP A 238 -15.36 -4.90 -4.70
CA ASP A 238 -14.90 -5.41 -5.98
C ASP A 238 -14.35 -4.27 -6.86
N TRP A 239 -13.18 -3.75 -6.48
CA TRP A 239 -12.46 -2.76 -7.28
C TRP A 239 -12.05 -3.31 -8.65
N TYR A 240 -11.65 -4.59 -8.71
CA TYR A 240 -11.27 -5.26 -9.95
C TYR A 240 -12.41 -5.25 -10.96
N GLY A 241 -13.59 -5.72 -10.57
CA GLY A 241 -14.77 -5.75 -11.43
C GLY A 241 -15.28 -4.35 -11.76
N TYR A 242 -15.35 -3.44 -10.78
CA TYR A 242 -15.78 -2.06 -10.97
C TYR A 242 -14.93 -1.31 -11.99
N SER A 243 -13.62 -1.51 -11.94
CA SER A 243 -12.67 -0.80 -12.79
C SER A 243 -12.33 -1.53 -14.11
N ALA A 244 -12.91 -2.69 -14.38
CA ALA A 244 -12.51 -3.60 -15.49
C ALA A 244 -12.41 -2.92 -16.86
N ASN A 245 -13.34 -2.00 -17.19
CA ASN A 245 -13.39 -1.28 -18.47
C ASN A 245 -13.14 0.23 -18.29
N ARG A 246 -12.54 0.64 -17.19
CA ARG A 246 -12.35 2.01 -16.77
C ARG A 246 -10.84 2.34 -16.69
N ASN A 247 -10.17 2.43 -17.85
CA ASN A 247 -8.75 2.79 -17.88
C ASN A 247 -8.48 4.23 -17.46
N ASP A 248 -9.51 5.10 -17.49
CA ASP A 248 -9.49 6.47 -16.98
C ASP A 248 -9.22 6.55 -15.48
N LEU A 249 -9.48 5.47 -14.73
CA LEU A 249 -9.26 5.37 -13.29
C LEU A 249 -7.80 5.09 -12.91
N PHE A 250 -6.93 4.85 -13.89
CA PHE A 250 -5.55 4.46 -13.66
C PHE A 250 -4.58 5.40 -14.37
N ASP A 251 -3.40 5.53 -13.79
CA ASP A 251 -2.24 6.03 -14.49
C ASP A 251 -1.83 5.02 -15.59
N GLY A 252 -0.88 5.38 -16.43
CA GLY A 252 -0.55 4.59 -17.63
C GLY A 252 -0.11 3.13 -17.40
N ASP A 253 0.09 2.70 -16.15
CA ASP A 253 0.45 1.32 -15.77
C ASP A 253 -0.76 0.41 -15.52
N GLY A 254 -1.98 0.96 -15.49
CA GLY A 254 -3.21 0.21 -15.26
C GLY A 254 -3.36 -0.36 -13.84
N THR A 255 -2.58 0.13 -12.88
CA THR A 255 -2.54 -0.32 -11.49
C THR A 255 -2.73 0.85 -10.51
N HIS A 256 -1.90 1.88 -10.62
CA HIS A 256 -1.96 3.04 -9.75
C HIS A 256 -3.09 3.99 -10.16
N LEU A 257 -3.74 4.57 -9.16
CA LEU A 257 -4.93 5.39 -9.36
C LEU A 257 -4.58 6.73 -10.02
N SER A 258 -5.34 7.12 -11.04
CA SER A 258 -5.44 8.50 -11.49
C SER A 258 -6.24 9.35 -10.49
N ASN A 259 -6.32 10.67 -10.69
CA ASN A 259 -7.17 11.51 -9.84
C ASN A 259 -8.66 11.09 -9.88
N ALA A 260 -9.16 10.67 -11.04
CA ALA A 260 -10.51 10.11 -11.18
C ALA A 260 -10.61 8.78 -10.43
N GLY A 261 -9.58 7.95 -10.50
CA GLY A 261 -9.47 6.69 -9.77
C GLY A 261 -9.53 6.89 -8.26
N VAL A 262 -8.80 7.86 -7.73
CA VAL A 262 -8.83 8.21 -6.30
C VAL A 262 -10.26 8.56 -5.84
N THR A 263 -10.96 9.40 -6.60
CA THR A 263 -12.32 9.80 -6.26
C THR A 263 -13.27 8.60 -6.20
N GLU A 264 -13.26 7.75 -7.21
CA GLU A 264 -14.13 6.57 -7.26
C GLU A 264 -13.74 5.50 -6.22
N TYR A 265 -12.45 5.34 -5.98
CA TYR A 265 -11.93 4.39 -5.00
C TYR A 265 -12.38 4.73 -3.58
N LEU A 266 -12.16 5.99 -3.16
CA LEU A 266 -12.61 6.47 -1.84
C LEU A 266 -14.13 6.47 -1.72
N LYS A 267 -14.85 6.80 -2.82
CA LYS A 267 -16.31 6.73 -2.86
C LYS A 267 -16.83 5.31 -2.60
N LEU A 268 -16.24 4.29 -3.22
CA LEU A 268 -16.63 2.89 -3.00
C LEU A 268 -16.39 2.46 -1.56
N ILE A 269 -15.26 2.87 -0.96
CA ILE A 269 -14.95 2.58 0.44
C ILE A 269 -15.99 3.27 1.33
N HIS A 270 -16.27 4.57 1.11
CA HIS A 270 -17.27 5.31 1.87
C HIS A 270 -18.65 4.68 1.77
N ASP A 271 -19.11 4.35 0.57
CA ASP A 271 -20.43 3.72 0.36
C ASP A 271 -20.55 2.37 1.07
N ALA A 272 -19.44 1.63 1.23
CA ALA A 272 -19.42 0.37 1.94
C ALA A 272 -19.54 0.52 3.46
N VAL A 273 -19.12 1.66 4.04
CA VAL A 273 -19.00 1.83 5.50
C VAL A 273 -19.84 2.95 6.08
N LYS A 274 -20.38 3.88 5.29
CA LYS A 274 -21.07 5.11 5.72
C LYS A 274 -22.17 4.93 6.76
N LYS A 275 -22.75 3.75 6.87
CA LYS A 275 -23.80 3.44 7.87
C LYS A 275 -23.25 3.08 9.23
N ASP A 276 -21.95 2.78 9.29
CA ASP A 276 -21.26 2.28 10.48
C ASP A 276 -20.25 3.29 11.03
N LEU A 277 -19.95 4.34 10.25
CA LEU A 277 -19.15 5.47 10.71
C LEU A 277 -19.92 6.18 11.84
N PRO A 278 -19.25 6.53 12.94
CA PRO A 278 -19.85 7.32 14.01
C PRO A 278 -20.22 8.72 13.51
N VAL A 279 -21.16 9.35 14.19
CA VAL A 279 -21.58 10.73 13.94
C VAL A 279 -20.93 11.61 15.00
N HIS A 280 -20.00 12.45 14.59
CA HIS A 280 -19.36 13.41 15.47
C HIS A 280 -20.14 14.71 15.52
N PRO A 281 -20.65 15.13 16.70
CA PRO A 281 -21.46 16.35 16.82
C PRO A 281 -20.75 17.62 16.32
N GLU A 282 -19.42 17.66 16.41
CA GLU A 282 -18.58 18.75 15.94
C GLU A 282 -18.58 18.91 14.42
N ASP A 283 -18.80 17.86 13.66
CA ASP A 283 -18.83 17.89 12.19
C ASP A 283 -20.06 18.68 11.69
N HIS A 284 -21.10 18.80 12.52
CA HIS A 284 -22.35 19.49 12.21
C HIS A 284 -22.42 20.93 12.71
N VAL A 285 -21.38 21.44 13.35
CA VAL A 285 -21.38 22.81 13.92
C VAL A 285 -21.58 23.88 12.83
N ASN A 286 -21.16 23.61 11.61
CA ASN A 286 -21.33 24.50 10.46
C ASN A 286 -22.51 24.15 9.55
N ASP A 287 -23.22 23.06 9.82
CA ASP A 287 -24.42 22.74 9.07
C ASP A 287 -25.54 23.73 9.40
N PRO A 288 -26.24 24.28 8.40
CA PRO A 288 -27.36 25.18 8.67
C PRO A 288 -28.39 24.43 9.49
N GLN A 289 -28.64 24.91 10.72
CA GLN A 289 -29.62 24.31 11.63
C GLN A 289 -30.97 24.10 10.90
N PRO A 290 -31.66 22.99 11.11
CA PRO A 290 -32.93 22.70 10.43
C PRO A 290 -33.93 23.82 10.49
N ALA A 291 -33.95 24.58 11.59
CA ALA A 291 -34.76 25.78 11.74
C ALA A 291 -34.34 26.94 10.82
N ALA A 292 -33.01 27.11 10.59
CA ALA A 292 -32.50 28.12 9.68
C ALA A 292 -32.75 27.76 8.21
N VAL A 293 -32.64 26.48 7.84
CA VAL A 293 -32.97 25.96 6.50
C VAL A 293 -34.46 26.11 6.23
N LYS A 294 -35.31 25.80 7.20
CA LYS A 294 -36.75 25.98 7.08
C LYS A 294 -37.11 27.46 6.93
N SER A 295 -36.50 28.33 7.74
CA SER A 295 -36.73 29.79 7.67
C SER A 295 -36.29 30.37 6.32
N ALA A 296 -35.17 29.92 5.77
CA ALA A 296 -34.67 30.33 4.45
C ALA A 296 -35.59 29.84 3.32
N ALA A 297 -36.07 28.59 3.41
CA ALA A 297 -37.04 28.02 2.46
C ALA A 297 -38.40 28.76 2.50
N ASP A 298 -38.91 29.04 3.69
CA ASP A 298 -40.16 29.81 3.85
C ASP A 298 -40.04 31.24 3.33
N ALA A 299 -38.89 31.89 3.53
CA ALA A 299 -38.58 33.19 2.97
C ALA A 299 -38.49 33.17 1.44
N LEU A 300 -37.88 32.13 0.86
CA LEU A 300 -37.80 31.94 -0.59
C LEU A 300 -39.18 31.70 -1.21
N VAL A 301 -39.99 30.85 -0.60
CA VAL A 301 -41.40 30.60 -1.03
C VAL A 301 -42.22 31.89 -0.97
N SER A 302 -42.07 32.69 0.09
CA SER A 302 -42.72 33.98 0.24
C SER A 302 -42.28 35.01 -0.81
N ALA A 303 -41.00 35.01 -1.16
CA ALA A 303 -40.43 35.90 -2.19
C ALA A 303 -40.88 35.50 -3.62
N LEU A 304 -41.07 34.20 -3.85
CA LEU A 304 -41.49 33.64 -5.13
C LEU A 304 -43.02 33.65 -5.30
N ALA A 305 -43.78 33.91 -4.24
CA ALA A 305 -45.23 34.07 -4.31
C ALA A 305 -45.58 35.34 -5.09
N TYR A 306 -45.76 35.22 -6.40
CA TYR A 306 -46.18 36.27 -7.29
C TYR A 306 -47.58 36.77 -6.87
N LYS A 307 -47.69 38.04 -6.41
CA LYS A 307 -48.95 38.71 -6.26
C LYS A 307 -49.35 39.26 -7.62
N PRO A 308 -50.42 38.75 -8.26
CA PRO A 308 -50.90 39.37 -9.51
C PRO A 308 -51.32 40.79 -9.26
N HIS A 309 -50.69 41.71 -9.98
CA HIS A 309 -51.11 43.10 -9.99
C HIS A 309 -52.50 43.20 -10.59
N LYS A 310 -53.47 43.68 -9.81
CA LYS A 310 -54.81 43.99 -10.36
C LYS A 310 -54.63 45.10 -11.37
N LEU A 311 -54.82 44.81 -12.65
CA LEU A 311 -55.00 45.81 -13.69
C LEU A 311 -56.26 46.59 -13.34
N GLY A 312 -56.05 47.85 -12.95
CA GLY A 312 -57.15 48.80 -12.75
C GLY A 312 -57.86 49.03 -14.07
N THR A 313 -59.16 48.73 -14.09
CA THR A 313 -60.07 49.16 -15.16
C THR A 313 -60.45 50.61 -14.88
N ASP A 314 -59.71 51.57 -15.47
CA ASP A 314 -60.20 52.94 -15.58
C ASP A 314 -61.01 53.05 -16.84
N LYS A 315 -62.30 53.51 -16.60
CA LYS A 315 -63.20 53.98 -17.63
C LYS A 315 -62.85 55.39 -18.05
#